data_8269f28e5730cf6e14443224811d2c75
#
_entry.id   8269f28e5730cf6e14443224811d2c75
#
_cell.length_a   1.000
_cell.length_b   1.000
_cell.length_c   1.000
_cell.angle_alpha   90.00
_cell.angle_beta   90.00
_cell.angle_gamma   90.00
#
_symmetry.space_group_name_H-M   'P 1'
#
loop_
_entity.id
_entity.type
_entity.pdbx_description
1 polymer ?
#
loop_
_entity_poly.entity_id
_entity_poly.type
_entity_poly.pdbx_seq_one_letter_code
_entity_poly.pdbx_strand_id
1 'polypeptide(L)'
;WEPEDFEARFTSIKTQKQPQEHFHFVEKYFPQTKICRNDDDICQVIKDEKIEGIIIGSDAVLQCSSFWGRLDFPTKTVVRVNKATSEREYPNAFWGTFYDKLGSKIPMVIMSASSQNAKYRLIARSVKHKMSNNLSHFEYISVRDIWTRDMITYITKGAIIPNITPDPVFAFNYNCAKFIPSKEDILLKYHLPENYVLVSMKCRMLDNMLWMD
;
A
#
# COMPACT_ATOMS: atom_id res chain seq x y z
N TRP A 1 -1.20 -2.26 12.64
CA TRP A 1 -0.97 -3.68 12.91
C TRP A 1 -0.51 -3.82 14.35
N GLU A 2 -1.31 -4.44 15.20
CA GLU A 2 -0.86 -4.78 16.55
C GLU A 2 -0.07 -6.09 16.49
N PRO A 3 1.01 -6.25 17.28
CA PRO A 3 1.80 -7.48 17.30
C PRO A 3 0.95 -8.74 17.54
N GLU A 4 -0.08 -8.62 18.38
CA GLU A 4 -1.01 -9.71 18.74
C GLU A 4 -1.86 -10.20 17.54
N ASP A 5 -2.30 -9.29 16.67
CA ASP A 5 -3.02 -9.65 15.44
C ASP A 5 -2.13 -10.38 14.42
N PHE A 6 -0.84 -10.11 14.50
CA PHE A 6 0.13 -10.72 13.62
C PHE A 6 0.46 -12.15 14.04
N GLU A 7 0.65 -12.40 15.33
CA GLU A 7 0.89 -13.74 15.87
C GLU A 7 -0.28 -14.69 15.59
N ALA A 8 -1.51 -14.20 15.71
CA ALA A 8 -2.71 -14.99 15.41
C ALA A 8 -2.83 -15.39 13.94
N ARG A 9 -2.26 -14.61 13.00
CA ARG A 9 -2.31 -14.90 11.56
C ARG A 9 -1.19 -15.82 11.08
N PHE A 10 -0.06 -15.87 11.78
CA PHE A 10 1.15 -16.59 11.37
C PHE A 10 1.53 -17.71 12.34
N THR A 11 0.54 -18.42 12.85
CA THR A 11 0.70 -19.54 13.80
C THR A 11 1.47 -20.75 13.25
N SER A 12 1.79 -20.81 11.96
CA SER A 12 2.64 -21.88 11.46
C SER A 12 4.10 -21.60 11.79
N ILE A 13 4.72 -22.51 12.51
CA ILE A 13 6.10 -22.45 13.06
C ILE A 13 7.16 -22.05 12.03
N LYS A 14 6.96 -22.33 10.75
CA LYS A 14 7.92 -22.00 9.68
C LYS A 14 7.96 -20.53 9.28
N THR A 15 6.93 -19.75 9.64
CA THR A 15 6.79 -18.35 9.22
C THR A 15 7.01 -17.34 10.36
N GLN A 16 7.20 -17.76 11.60
CA GLN A 16 7.31 -16.86 12.75
C GLN A 16 8.62 -16.04 12.75
N LYS A 17 9.71 -16.60 12.29
CA LYS A 17 11.02 -15.93 12.32
C LYS A 17 11.06 -14.70 11.41
N GLN A 18 10.55 -14.78 10.20
CA GLN A 18 10.60 -13.70 9.23
C GLN A 18 9.80 -12.45 9.67
N PRO A 19 8.58 -12.58 10.21
CA PRO A 19 7.85 -11.47 10.80
C PRO A 19 8.56 -10.80 11.98
N GLN A 20 9.12 -11.58 12.88
CA GLN A 20 9.87 -11.04 14.02
C GLN A 20 11.10 -10.24 13.58
N GLU A 21 11.85 -10.74 12.60
CA GLU A 21 12.96 -10.00 11.98
C GLU A 21 12.49 -8.70 11.32
N HIS A 22 11.33 -8.71 10.68
CA HIS A 22 10.74 -7.51 10.08
C HIS A 22 10.37 -6.48 11.15
N PHE A 23 9.69 -6.87 12.23
CA PHE A 23 9.37 -5.95 13.32
C PHE A 23 10.61 -5.36 13.95
N HIS A 24 11.59 -6.20 14.27
CA HIS A 24 12.86 -5.73 14.82
C HIS A 24 13.59 -4.75 13.89
N PHE A 25 13.55 -5.00 12.58
CA PHE A 25 14.11 -4.09 11.59
C PHE A 25 13.37 -2.74 11.59
N VAL A 26 12.04 -2.77 11.62
CA VAL A 26 11.22 -1.54 11.63
C VAL A 26 11.46 -0.75 12.90
N GLU A 27 11.43 -1.38 14.07
CA GLU A 27 11.72 -0.73 15.35
C GLU A 27 13.11 -0.11 15.41
N LYS A 28 14.11 -0.80 14.85
CA LYS A 28 15.50 -0.35 14.90
C LYS A 28 15.81 0.81 13.96
N TYR A 29 15.21 0.83 12.77
CA TYR A 29 15.61 1.73 11.69
C TYR A 29 14.58 2.81 11.35
N PHE A 30 13.35 2.67 11.80
CA PHE A 30 12.30 3.65 11.51
C PHE A 30 11.74 4.23 12.81
N PRO A 31 11.89 5.54 13.02
CA PRO A 31 11.22 6.19 14.14
C PRO A 31 9.70 6.02 13.98
N GLN A 32 9.08 5.51 15.02
CA GLN A 32 7.64 5.29 15.05
C GLN A 32 6.98 6.22 16.05
N THR A 33 5.84 6.73 15.69
CA THR A 33 4.96 7.46 16.60
C THR A 33 4.03 6.49 17.35
N LYS A 34 3.22 7.02 18.26
CA LYS A 34 2.12 6.24 18.84
C LYS A 34 1.16 5.75 17.75
N ILE A 35 0.46 4.65 18.02
CA ILE A 35 -0.55 4.12 17.12
C ILE A 35 -1.70 5.11 16.97
N CYS A 36 -1.98 5.52 15.74
CA CYS A 36 -3.11 6.38 15.40
C CYS A 36 -4.30 5.53 14.95
N ARG A 37 -5.43 5.65 15.64
CA ARG A 37 -6.65 4.87 15.36
C ARG A 37 -7.72 5.66 14.58
N ASN A 38 -7.56 6.97 14.52
CA ASN A 38 -8.49 7.89 13.86
C ASN A 38 -7.77 9.17 13.41
N ASP A 39 -8.48 10.03 12.69
CA ASP A 39 -7.93 11.28 12.17
C ASP A 39 -7.48 12.25 13.29
N ASP A 40 -8.13 12.22 14.45
CA ASP A 40 -7.78 13.12 15.57
C ASP A 40 -6.44 12.70 16.19
N ASP A 41 -6.17 11.40 16.31
CA ASP A 41 -4.87 10.89 16.74
C ASP A 41 -3.74 11.33 15.79
N ILE A 42 -4.00 11.28 14.47
CA ILE A 42 -3.04 11.72 13.45
C ILE A 42 -2.77 13.21 13.59
N CYS A 43 -3.81 14.02 13.72
CA CYS A 43 -3.67 15.47 13.94
C CYS A 43 -2.89 15.79 15.21
N GLN A 44 -3.09 15.00 16.28
CA GLN A 44 -2.37 15.17 17.54
C GLN A 44 -0.88 14.81 17.38
N VAL A 45 -0.57 13.69 16.71
CA VAL A 45 0.82 13.30 16.43
C VAL A 45 1.54 14.36 15.59
N ILE A 46 0.88 14.87 14.54
CA ILE A 46 1.45 15.92 13.70
C ILE A 46 1.85 17.14 14.53
N LYS A 47 1.03 17.53 15.49
CA LYS A 47 1.30 18.67 16.37
C LYS A 47 2.40 18.40 17.39
N ASP A 48 2.31 17.24 18.07
CA ASP A 48 3.24 16.86 19.14
C ASP A 48 4.66 16.66 18.60
N GLU A 49 4.79 16.00 17.46
CA GLU A 49 6.06 15.70 16.80
C GLU A 49 6.54 16.83 15.86
N LYS A 50 5.75 17.92 15.73
CA LYS A 50 6.04 19.07 14.85
C LYS A 50 6.34 18.63 13.40
N ILE A 51 5.49 17.75 12.87
CA ILE A 51 5.64 17.23 11.51
C ILE A 51 5.37 18.34 10.49
N GLU A 52 6.32 18.60 9.62
CA GLU A 52 6.28 19.68 8.63
C GLU A 52 5.84 19.23 7.24
N GLY A 53 5.70 17.92 7.01
CA GLY A 53 5.23 17.38 5.73
C GLY A 53 4.86 15.90 5.83
N ILE A 54 3.99 15.43 4.93
CA ILE A 54 3.47 14.07 4.93
C ILE A 54 3.66 13.44 3.56
N ILE A 55 4.22 12.23 3.55
CA ILE A 55 4.31 11.39 2.37
C ILE A 55 3.44 10.14 2.59
N ILE A 56 2.49 9.92 1.70
CA ILE A 56 1.63 8.73 1.67
C ILE A 56 2.05 7.84 0.51
N GLY A 57 2.32 6.61 0.77
CA GLY A 57 2.71 5.62 -0.25
C GLY A 57 3.78 4.68 0.27
N SER A 58 4.30 3.81 -0.52
CA SER A 58 4.09 3.55 -1.95
C SER A 58 3.18 2.35 -2.24
N ASP A 59 2.57 1.72 -1.31
CA ASP A 59 1.82 0.47 -1.51
C ASP A 59 0.36 0.72 -2.00
N ALA A 60 -0.45 -0.30 -1.89
CA ALA A 60 -1.88 -0.32 -2.26
C ALA A 60 -2.76 0.45 -1.27
N VAL A 61 -2.32 1.67 -0.92
CA VAL A 61 -2.95 2.53 0.10
C VAL A 61 -4.22 3.24 -0.39
N LEU A 62 -4.42 3.33 -1.70
CA LEU A 62 -5.61 3.93 -2.31
C LEU A 62 -6.69 2.91 -2.68
N GLN A 63 -6.63 1.70 -2.12
CA GLN A 63 -7.73 0.75 -2.28
C GLN A 63 -9.00 1.32 -1.65
N CYS A 64 -10.09 1.17 -2.36
CA CYS A 64 -11.41 1.52 -1.86
C CYS A 64 -12.42 0.47 -2.33
N SER A 65 -13.39 0.17 -1.51
CA SER A 65 -14.47 -0.72 -1.85
C SER A 65 -15.80 -0.06 -1.56
N SER A 66 -16.72 -0.14 -2.51
CA SER A 66 -18.13 0.14 -2.27
C SER A 66 -18.89 -1.16 -2.04
N PHE A 67 -20.06 -1.10 -1.45
CA PHE A 67 -20.94 -2.29 -1.32
C PHE A 67 -21.08 -3.01 -2.66
N TRP A 68 -21.40 -2.30 -3.73
CA TRP A 68 -21.52 -2.84 -5.08
C TRP A 68 -20.19 -3.42 -5.61
N GLY A 69 -19.07 -2.81 -5.27
CA GLY A 69 -17.74 -3.29 -5.64
C GLY A 69 -17.35 -4.60 -4.96
N ARG A 70 -17.96 -4.91 -3.82
CA ARG A 70 -17.73 -6.14 -3.04
C ARG A 70 -18.59 -7.33 -3.49
N LEU A 71 -19.59 -7.08 -4.34
CA LEU A 71 -20.38 -8.16 -4.91
C LEU A 71 -19.56 -8.97 -5.89
N ASP A 72 -19.58 -10.27 -5.72
CA ASP A 72 -18.98 -11.24 -6.59
C ASP A 72 -20.02 -12.27 -7.00
N PHE A 73 -19.98 -12.72 -8.24
CA PHE A 73 -20.92 -13.65 -8.83
C PHE A 73 -20.15 -14.90 -9.31
N PRO A 74 -19.70 -15.77 -8.38
CA PRO A 74 -18.94 -16.96 -8.73
C PRO A 74 -19.73 -17.90 -9.65
N THR A 75 -21.05 -17.84 -9.59
CA THR A 75 -21.96 -18.51 -10.53
C THR A 75 -23.15 -17.60 -10.85
N LYS A 76 -23.95 -17.94 -11.87
CA LYS A 76 -25.16 -17.17 -12.24
C LYS A 76 -26.21 -17.10 -11.11
N THR A 77 -26.17 -18.02 -10.17
CA THR A 77 -27.16 -18.18 -9.09
C THR A 77 -26.63 -17.82 -7.70
N VAL A 78 -25.31 -17.64 -7.54
CA VAL A 78 -24.70 -17.38 -6.24
C VAL A 78 -24.12 -15.98 -6.22
N VAL A 79 -24.59 -15.16 -5.27
CA VAL A 79 -24.06 -13.84 -4.97
C VAL A 79 -23.24 -13.93 -3.69
N ARG A 80 -21.98 -13.57 -3.76
CA ARG A 80 -21.09 -13.45 -2.60
C ARG A 80 -20.80 -11.97 -2.33
N VAL A 81 -20.93 -11.57 -1.07
CA VAL A 81 -20.47 -10.25 -0.61
C VAL A 81 -19.12 -10.43 0.06
N ASN A 82 -18.07 -9.94 -0.57
CA ASN A 82 -16.73 -9.98 0.03
C ASN A 82 -16.67 -9.05 1.24
N LYS A 83 -16.02 -9.50 2.31
CA LYS A 83 -15.85 -8.72 3.53
C LYS A 83 -14.94 -7.52 3.23
N ALA A 84 -15.38 -6.32 3.62
CA ALA A 84 -14.52 -5.16 3.60
C ALA A 84 -13.53 -5.23 4.76
N THR A 85 -12.32 -4.69 4.54
CA THR A 85 -11.37 -4.41 5.61
C THR A 85 -11.39 -2.91 5.88
N SER A 86 -11.27 -2.50 7.13
CA SER A 86 -11.28 -1.08 7.52
C SER A 86 -10.22 -0.25 6.80
N GLU A 87 -9.07 -0.85 6.48
CA GLU A 87 -7.98 -0.21 5.77
C GLU A 87 -8.29 0.13 4.31
N ARG A 88 -9.30 -0.52 3.73
CA ARG A 88 -9.71 -0.34 2.33
C ARG A 88 -11.01 0.42 2.18
N GLU A 89 -11.66 0.75 3.28
CA GLU A 89 -12.90 1.50 3.23
C GLU A 89 -12.63 2.99 3.34
N TYR A 90 -13.24 3.73 2.43
CA TYR A 90 -13.31 5.17 2.60
C TYR A 90 -14.40 5.52 3.64
N PRO A 91 -14.18 6.45 4.55
CA PRO A 91 -13.00 7.31 4.69
C PRO A 91 -11.84 6.64 5.45
N ASN A 92 -10.61 6.90 5.02
CA ASN A 92 -9.40 6.54 5.74
C ASN A 92 -8.29 7.58 5.53
N ALA A 93 -7.29 7.56 6.41
CA ALA A 93 -6.24 8.56 6.46
C ALA A 93 -5.37 8.65 5.20
N PHE A 94 -5.22 7.55 4.43
CA PHE A 94 -4.45 7.55 3.19
C PHE A 94 -5.04 8.45 2.10
N TRP A 95 -6.31 8.83 2.25
CA TRP A 95 -6.98 9.79 1.39
C TRP A 95 -6.90 11.22 1.93
N GLY A 96 -6.13 11.48 2.99
CA GLY A 96 -5.98 12.81 3.59
C GLY A 96 -7.22 13.29 4.35
N THR A 97 -8.05 12.37 4.89
CA THR A 97 -9.30 12.73 5.59
C THR A 97 -9.09 13.60 6.81
N PHE A 98 -7.91 13.54 7.41
CA PHE A 98 -7.55 14.32 8.60
C PHE A 98 -7.18 15.78 8.29
N TYR A 99 -6.93 16.14 7.02
CA TYR A 99 -6.36 17.45 6.67
C TYR A 99 -7.20 18.61 7.11
N ASP A 100 -8.52 18.55 6.88
CA ASP A 100 -9.46 19.62 7.27
C ASP A 100 -9.52 19.83 8.79
N LYS A 101 -9.15 18.82 9.59
CA LYS A 101 -9.11 18.88 11.07
C LYS A 101 -7.79 19.42 11.62
N LEU A 102 -6.76 19.48 10.78
CA LEU A 102 -5.40 19.79 11.25
C LEU A 102 -5.26 21.22 11.75
N GLY A 103 -6.00 22.16 11.17
CA GLY A 103 -6.00 23.57 11.56
C GLY A 103 -4.75 24.35 11.10
N SER A 104 -3.79 23.69 10.48
CA SER A 104 -2.59 24.28 9.86
C SER A 104 -2.35 23.63 8.51
N LYS A 105 -1.78 24.38 7.57
CA LYS A 105 -1.41 23.84 6.26
C LYS A 105 -0.01 23.24 6.34
N ILE A 106 0.11 21.98 6.01
CA ILE A 106 1.39 21.28 5.82
C ILE A 106 1.39 20.63 4.43
N PRO A 107 2.53 20.58 3.73
CA PRO A 107 2.61 19.92 2.44
C PRO A 107 2.33 18.43 2.56
N MET A 108 1.51 17.91 1.67
CA MET A 108 1.22 16.48 1.55
C MET A 108 1.48 15.99 0.14
N VAL A 109 2.07 14.83 0.01
CA VAL A 109 2.28 14.17 -1.27
C VAL A 109 1.86 12.71 -1.22
N ILE A 110 1.37 12.21 -2.35
CA ILE A 110 1.18 10.78 -2.59
C ILE A 110 2.29 10.32 -3.53
N MET A 111 3.04 9.28 -3.10
CA MET A 111 4.18 8.77 -3.84
C MET A 111 3.96 7.32 -4.26
N SER A 112 3.91 7.08 -5.58
CA SER A 112 3.84 5.75 -6.19
C SER A 112 2.76 4.83 -5.61
N ALA A 113 1.62 5.41 -5.23
CA ALA A 113 0.51 4.65 -4.63
C ALA A 113 -0.23 3.80 -5.68
N SER A 114 -0.94 2.78 -5.20
CA SER A 114 -1.81 1.94 -6.02
C SER A 114 -3.18 1.78 -5.39
N SER A 115 -4.19 1.66 -6.22
CA SER A 115 -5.53 1.25 -5.84
C SER A 115 -5.80 -0.23 -6.11
N GLN A 116 -4.81 -0.95 -6.65
CA GLN A 116 -4.97 -2.31 -7.18
C GLN A 116 -6.15 -2.40 -8.15
N ASN A 117 -7.13 -3.25 -7.82
CA ASN A 117 -8.31 -3.51 -8.65
C ASN A 117 -9.57 -2.80 -8.13
N ALA A 118 -9.42 -1.61 -7.52
CA ALA A 118 -10.55 -0.87 -7.00
C ALA A 118 -11.62 -0.64 -8.08
N LYS A 119 -12.85 -1.08 -7.81
CA LYS A 119 -13.99 -0.90 -8.73
C LYS A 119 -14.54 0.53 -8.60
N TYR A 120 -13.72 1.52 -8.90
CA TYR A 120 -13.97 2.94 -8.64
C TYR A 120 -15.21 3.52 -9.31
N ARG A 121 -15.63 2.95 -10.45
CA ARG A 121 -16.85 3.38 -11.14
C ARG A 121 -18.11 3.13 -10.32
N LEU A 122 -18.10 2.11 -9.44
CA LEU A 122 -19.20 1.71 -8.59
C LEU A 122 -19.28 2.50 -7.26
N ILE A 123 -18.36 3.43 -7.03
CA ILE A 123 -18.37 4.30 -5.86
C ILE A 123 -19.49 5.34 -6.01
N ALA A 124 -20.24 5.58 -4.93
CA ALA A 124 -21.33 6.56 -4.93
C ALA A 124 -20.83 7.98 -5.25
N ARG A 125 -21.65 8.77 -5.94
CA ARG A 125 -21.29 10.13 -6.37
C ARG A 125 -20.87 11.04 -5.19
N SER A 126 -21.59 10.96 -4.07
CA SER A 126 -21.28 11.74 -2.86
C SER A 126 -19.92 11.36 -2.27
N VAL A 127 -19.56 10.07 -2.28
CA VAL A 127 -18.25 9.59 -1.82
C VAL A 127 -17.14 10.06 -2.76
N LYS A 128 -17.33 9.93 -4.07
CA LYS A 128 -16.37 10.47 -5.07
C LYS A 128 -16.12 11.97 -4.89
N HIS A 129 -17.15 12.74 -4.57
CA HIS A 129 -16.99 14.17 -4.32
C HIS A 129 -16.10 14.43 -3.10
N LYS A 130 -16.33 13.73 -1.99
CA LYS A 130 -15.47 13.82 -0.80
C LYS A 130 -14.04 13.38 -1.08
N MET A 131 -13.85 12.27 -1.79
CA MET A 131 -12.52 11.81 -2.22
C MET A 131 -11.80 12.86 -3.07
N SER A 132 -12.51 13.47 -4.04
CA SER A 132 -11.97 14.54 -4.88
C SER A 132 -11.53 15.75 -4.05
N ASN A 133 -12.32 16.15 -3.06
CA ASN A 133 -11.98 17.23 -2.17
C ASN A 133 -10.71 16.89 -1.35
N ASN A 134 -10.65 15.71 -0.77
CA ASN A 134 -9.46 15.28 -0.02
C ASN A 134 -8.20 15.24 -0.89
N LEU A 135 -8.31 14.73 -2.12
CA LEU A 135 -7.19 14.69 -3.06
C LEU A 135 -6.68 16.08 -3.46
N SER A 136 -7.52 17.10 -3.41
CA SER A 136 -7.12 18.48 -3.72
C SER A 136 -6.19 19.12 -2.68
N HIS A 137 -6.04 18.51 -1.50
CA HIS A 137 -5.09 18.95 -0.48
C HIS A 137 -3.65 18.48 -0.73
N PHE A 138 -3.44 17.55 -1.66
CA PHE A 138 -2.11 17.06 -1.99
C PHE A 138 -1.44 17.97 -3.03
N GLU A 139 -0.21 18.40 -2.74
CA GLU A 139 0.58 19.23 -3.66
C GLU A 139 1.10 18.43 -4.85
N TYR A 140 1.34 17.12 -4.63
CA TYR A 140 1.79 16.23 -5.68
C TYR A 140 1.22 14.83 -5.49
N ILE A 141 0.81 14.22 -6.60
CA ILE A 141 0.29 12.85 -6.61
C ILE A 141 1.00 12.07 -7.71
N SER A 142 1.67 10.99 -7.33
CA SER A 142 2.14 9.98 -8.25
C SER A 142 1.60 8.60 -7.89
N VAL A 143 1.40 7.79 -8.92
CA VAL A 143 0.86 6.44 -8.79
C VAL A 143 1.71 5.46 -9.60
N ARG A 144 1.69 4.18 -9.23
CA ARG A 144 2.55 3.19 -9.89
C ARG A 144 1.89 2.45 -11.05
N ASP A 145 0.59 2.69 -11.30
CA ASP A 145 -0.15 1.99 -12.35
C ASP A 145 -1.21 2.88 -13.03
N ILE A 146 -1.52 2.51 -14.27
CA ILE A 146 -2.48 3.23 -15.12
C ILE A 146 -3.89 3.17 -14.51
N TRP A 147 -4.27 2.04 -13.91
CA TRP A 147 -5.59 1.88 -13.30
C TRP A 147 -5.84 2.89 -12.18
N THR A 148 -4.86 3.10 -11.32
CA THR A 148 -4.93 4.07 -10.23
C THR A 148 -4.94 5.51 -10.77
N ARG A 149 -4.15 5.81 -11.82
CA ARG A 149 -4.21 7.12 -12.49
C ARG A 149 -5.60 7.39 -13.03
N ASP A 150 -6.16 6.43 -13.76
CA ASP A 150 -7.48 6.58 -14.37
C ASP A 150 -8.58 6.69 -13.31
N MET A 151 -8.44 6.00 -12.17
CA MET A 151 -9.33 6.14 -11.01
C MET A 151 -9.32 7.57 -10.47
N ILE A 152 -8.15 8.13 -10.17
CA ILE A 152 -8.04 9.50 -9.62
C ILE A 152 -8.57 10.52 -10.63
N THR A 153 -8.17 10.40 -11.90
CA THR A 153 -8.65 11.27 -12.97
C THR A 153 -10.18 11.22 -13.08
N TYR A 154 -10.77 10.04 -12.98
CA TYR A 154 -12.23 9.86 -13.02
C TYR A 154 -12.93 10.47 -11.78
N ILE A 155 -12.41 10.22 -10.58
CA ILE A 155 -12.96 10.73 -9.32
C ILE A 155 -12.94 12.25 -9.29
N THR A 156 -11.85 12.85 -9.75
CA THR A 156 -11.63 14.30 -9.78
C THR A 156 -12.18 14.98 -11.04
N LYS A 157 -12.81 14.22 -11.95
CA LYS A 157 -13.34 14.71 -13.23
C LYS A 157 -12.27 15.41 -14.09
N GLY A 158 -11.04 14.90 -14.05
CA GLY A 158 -9.91 15.43 -14.80
C GLY A 158 -9.19 16.61 -14.13
N ALA A 159 -9.62 17.07 -12.96
CA ALA A 159 -8.94 18.15 -12.24
C ALA A 159 -7.54 17.74 -11.75
N ILE A 160 -7.35 16.45 -11.46
CA ILE A 160 -6.06 15.87 -11.08
C ILE A 160 -5.75 14.71 -12.01
N ILE A 161 -4.59 14.78 -12.68
CA ILE A 161 -4.03 13.71 -13.52
C ILE A 161 -2.70 13.32 -12.90
N PRO A 162 -2.63 12.22 -12.12
CA PRO A 162 -1.40 11.81 -11.45
C PRO A 162 -0.29 11.42 -12.43
N ASN A 163 0.95 11.66 -12.03
CA ASN A 163 2.11 11.12 -12.73
C ASN A 163 2.24 9.61 -12.45
N ILE A 164 2.68 8.85 -13.45
CA ILE A 164 3.05 7.45 -13.24
C ILE A 164 4.53 7.41 -12.90
N THR A 165 4.83 6.85 -11.72
CA THR A 165 6.21 6.66 -11.24
C THR A 165 6.39 5.21 -10.82
N PRO A 166 7.58 4.62 -11.03
CA PRO A 166 7.85 3.27 -10.57
C PRO A 166 7.76 3.17 -9.04
N ASP A 167 7.58 1.97 -8.53
CA ASP A 167 7.70 1.71 -7.09
C ASP A 167 9.10 2.14 -6.61
N PRO A 168 9.21 2.86 -5.47
CA PRO A 168 10.50 3.31 -4.94
C PRO A 168 11.55 2.21 -4.74
N VAL A 169 11.13 0.96 -4.63
CA VAL A 169 12.05 -0.19 -4.54
C VAL A 169 13.00 -0.27 -5.74
N PHE A 170 12.61 0.21 -6.93
CA PHE A 170 13.49 0.24 -8.10
C PHE A 170 14.66 1.20 -7.96
N ALA A 171 14.57 2.19 -7.05
CA ALA A 171 15.68 3.07 -6.74
C ALA A 171 16.67 2.46 -5.72
N PHE A 172 16.37 1.29 -5.14
CA PHE A 172 17.21 0.67 -4.13
C PHE A 172 18.63 0.45 -4.61
N ASN A 173 18.82 -0.16 -5.77
CA ASN A 173 20.15 -0.44 -6.30
C ASN A 173 20.96 0.83 -6.54
N TYR A 174 20.31 1.92 -6.95
CA TYR A 174 20.97 3.21 -7.16
C TYR A 174 21.41 3.85 -5.84
N ASN A 175 20.50 3.91 -4.88
CA ASN A 175 20.75 4.57 -3.60
C ASN A 175 21.65 3.76 -2.67
N CYS A 176 21.63 2.44 -2.77
CA CYS A 176 22.32 1.50 -1.89
C CYS A 176 23.51 0.79 -2.57
N ALA A 177 23.93 1.21 -3.77
CA ALA A 177 24.96 0.54 -4.56
C ALA A 177 26.21 0.17 -3.77
N LYS A 178 26.69 1.09 -2.90
CA LYS A 178 27.87 0.87 -2.05
C LYS A 178 27.71 -0.18 -0.95
N PHE A 179 26.47 -0.59 -0.66
CA PHE A 179 26.16 -1.59 0.36
C PHE A 179 25.72 -2.93 -0.23
N ILE A 180 25.56 -2.99 -1.57
CA ILE A 180 25.15 -4.22 -2.25
C ILE A 180 26.40 -5.11 -2.39
N PRO A 181 26.38 -6.36 -1.92
CA PRO A 181 27.46 -7.32 -2.14
C PRO A 181 27.76 -7.51 -3.63
N SER A 182 28.98 -7.87 -3.97
CA SER A 182 29.32 -8.21 -5.35
C SER A 182 28.49 -9.40 -5.85
N LYS A 183 28.36 -9.52 -7.18
CA LYS A 183 27.70 -10.68 -7.79
C LYS A 183 28.37 -11.98 -7.34
N GLU A 184 29.70 -12.00 -7.31
CA GLU A 184 30.54 -13.11 -6.92
C GLU A 184 30.26 -13.56 -5.48
N ASP A 185 30.18 -12.60 -4.54
CA ASP A 185 29.86 -12.86 -3.14
C ASP A 185 28.47 -13.49 -2.98
N ILE A 186 27.49 -13.00 -3.75
CA ILE A 186 26.13 -13.52 -3.71
C ILE A 186 26.09 -14.96 -4.26
N LEU A 187 26.72 -15.20 -5.42
CA LEU A 187 26.74 -16.52 -6.03
C LEU A 187 27.42 -17.54 -5.09
N LEU A 188 28.54 -17.15 -4.47
CA LEU A 188 29.25 -17.99 -3.51
C LEU A 188 28.42 -18.27 -2.27
N LYS A 189 27.84 -17.23 -1.68
CA LYS A 189 27.02 -17.34 -0.45
C LYS A 189 25.83 -18.28 -0.58
N TYR A 190 25.20 -18.27 -1.74
CA TYR A 190 23.97 -19.06 -1.97
C TYR A 190 24.20 -20.30 -2.86
N HIS A 191 25.48 -20.63 -3.18
CA HIS A 191 25.86 -21.76 -4.02
C HIS A 191 25.13 -21.75 -5.38
N LEU A 192 25.01 -20.56 -5.99
CA LEU A 192 24.34 -20.40 -7.27
C LEU A 192 25.33 -20.55 -8.43
N PRO A 193 24.92 -21.14 -9.55
CA PRO A 193 25.71 -21.12 -10.78
C PRO A 193 25.79 -19.68 -11.35
N GLU A 194 26.77 -19.44 -12.20
CA GLU A 194 26.97 -18.11 -12.80
C GLU A 194 25.74 -17.63 -13.59
N ASN A 195 25.09 -18.56 -14.27
CA ASN A 195 23.85 -18.30 -15.02
C ASN A 195 22.71 -19.10 -14.40
N TYR A 196 21.70 -18.40 -13.93
CA TYR A 196 20.50 -19.00 -13.34
C TYR A 196 19.27 -18.16 -13.63
N VAL A 197 18.10 -18.78 -13.55
CA VAL A 197 16.79 -18.12 -13.57
C VAL A 197 16.17 -18.29 -12.19
N LEU A 198 15.87 -17.17 -11.54
CA LEU A 198 15.14 -17.17 -10.29
C LEU A 198 13.64 -17.08 -10.56
N VAL A 199 12.90 -18.10 -10.15
CA VAL A 199 11.44 -18.14 -10.24
C VAL A 199 10.87 -18.01 -8.83
N SER A 200 10.09 -16.94 -8.59
CA SER A 200 9.37 -16.73 -7.34
C SER A 200 7.88 -16.96 -7.55
N MET A 201 7.32 -17.95 -6.86
CA MET A 201 5.92 -18.32 -6.97
C MET A 201 5.24 -18.30 -5.61
N LYS A 202 3.94 -17.92 -5.57
CA LYS A 202 3.13 -18.11 -4.37
C LYS A 202 2.82 -19.58 -4.16
N CYS A 203 2.85 -20.06 -2.92
CA CYS A 203 2.61 -21.47 -2.58
C CYS A 203 1.37 -22.09 -3.24
N ARG A 204 0.29 -21.33 -3.41
CA ARG A 204 -0.94 -21.79 -4.10
C ARG A 204 -0.75 -22.11 -5.58
N MET A 205 0.32 -21.65 -6.19
CA MET A 205 0.66 -21.98 -7.58
C MET A 205 1.46 -23.28 -7.68
N LEU A 206 2.10 -23.70 -6.58
CA LEU A 206 2.87 -24.93 -6.52
C LEU A 206 1.98 -26.18 -6.49
N ASP A 207 0.75 -26.07 -6.00
CA ASP A 207 -0.21 -27.18 -5.94
C ASP A 207 -0.77 -27.57 -7.33
N ASN A 208 -0.52 -26.76 -8.35
CA ASN A 208 -0.97 -26.97 -9.74
C ASN A 208 0.20 -27.12 -10.72
N MET A 209 1.33 -27.67 -10.29
CA MET A 209 2.58 -27.72 -11.08
C MET A 209 2.63 -28.88 -12.11
N LEU A 210 1.49 -29.27 -12.68
CA LEU A 210 1.45 -30.22 -13.81
C LEU A 210 2.11 -29.72 -15.11
N TRP A 211 2.66 -28.50 -15.11
CA TRP A 211 3.30 -27.88 -16.26
C TRP A 211 4.83 -27.78 -16.16
N MET A 212 5.43 -28.36 -15.11
CA MET A 212 6.89 -28.34 -14.89
C MET A 212 7.58 -29.69 -15.21
N ASP A 213 6.88 -30.63 -15.84
CA ASP A 213 7.43 -31.87 -16.37
C ASP A 213 7.98 -31.68 -17.79
#